data_e6abfaea26a0e7e321e3a3b4a68aa2f7
#
_entry.id   e6abfaea26a0e7e321e3a3b4a68aa2f7
#
_cell.length_a   1.000
_cell.length_b   1.000
_cell.length_c   1.000
_cell.angle_alpha   90.00
_cell.angle_beta   90.00
_cell.angle_gamma   90.00
#
_symmetry.space_group_name_H-M   'P 1'
#
loop_
_entity.id
_entity.type
_entity.pdbx_description
1 polymer ?
#
loop_
_entity_poly.entity_id
_entity_poly.type
_entity_poly.pdbx_seq_one_letter_code
_entity_poly.pdbx_strand_id
1 'polypeptide(L)'
;NYGAVAAPTASLHFTKELLEEIEKKYGLNYLTLHVGAGTFKPVDVEDILSHPMHSEYFEIGIDAKKNLDNAKKVLAVGTTVTRTIEYYARTNKIQGECDLFLNPMNKPIKVDYLLTNFHLPKSTLIMLVASFIGLEKTLELYNIAIKENYRFYSYGDGMLII
;
A
#
# COMPACT_ATOMS: atom_id res chain seq x y z
N ASN A 1 9.78 -0.01 19.21
CA ASN A 1 9.36 -1.42 19.06
C ASN A 1 10.19 -2.08 17.96
N TYR A 2 10.92 -3.13 18.33
CA TYR A 2 11.70 -3.97 17.41
C TYR A 2 10.71 -4.87 16.66
N GLY A 3 10.45 -4.60 15.39
CA GLY A 3 9.46 -5.41 14.68
C GLY A 3 9.41 -5.27 13.17
N ALA A 4 9.87 -4.14 12.62
CA ALA A 4 9.85 -3.92 11.19
C ALA A 4 11.24 -4.04 10.56
N VAL A 5 11.35 -4.70 9.42
CA VAL A 5 12.58 -4.81 8.63
C VAL A 5 12.64 -3.77 7.50
N ALA A 6 11.58 -3.00 7.30
CA ALA A 6 11.51 -1.93 6.30
C ALA A 6 10.85 -0.66 6.84
N ALA A 7 11.30 0.49 6.34
CA ALA A 7 10.69 1.78 6.60
C ALA A 7 9.66 2.13 5.52
N PRO A 8 8.61 2.94 5.83
CA PRO A 8 7.67 3.45 4.86
C PRO A 8 8.34 4.52 3.99
N THR A 9 8.59 4.24 2.72
CA THR A 9 9.34 5.13 1.83
C THR A 9 8.46 5.96 0.89
N ALA A 10 7.21 5.56 0.66
CA ALA A 10 6.29 6.32 -0.21
C ALA A 10 5.99 7.73 0.32
N SER A 11 6.03 7.94 1.64
CA SER A 11 5.84 9.27 2.25
C SER A 11 7.01 10.22 2.04
N LEU A 12 8.18 9.74 1.62
CA LEU A 12 9.35 10.58 1.32
C LEU A 12 9.16 11.47 0.09
N HIS A 13 8.11 11.24 -0.71
CA HIS A 13 7.72 12.12 -1.82
C HIS A 13 7.09 13.45 -1.35
N PHE A 14 6.73 13.57 -0.08
CA PHE A 14 6.13 14.78 0.47
C PHE A 14 7.18 15.62 1.20
N THR A 15 7.16 16.94 0.96
CA THR A 15 7.84 17.89 1.84
C THR A 15 7.01 18.16 3.09
N LYS A 16 7.63 18.73 4.11
CA LYS A 16 6.94 19.08 5.35
C LYS A 16 5.82 20.09 5.09
N GLU A 17 6.10 21.11 4.26
CA GLU A 17 5.16 22.16 3.89
C GLU A 17 3.94 21.57 3.16
N LEU A 18 4.17 20.62 2.24
CA LEU A 18 3.09 19.95 1.52
C LEU A 18 2.23 19.10 2.46
N LEU A 19 2.83 18.41 3.44
CA LEU A 19 2.08 17.65 4.45
C LEU A 19 1.21 18.56 5.31
N GLU A 20 1.72 19.71 5.74
CA GLU A 20 0.97 20.71 6.51
C GLU A 20 -0.22 21.30 5.70
N GLU A 21 -0.04 21.51 4.41
CA GLU A 21 -1.11 21.95 3.52
C GLU A 21 -2.18 20.87 3.33
N ILE A 22 -1.77 19.61 3.13
CA ILE A 22 -2.67 18.46 3.02
C ILE A 22 -3.47 18.28 4.30
N GLU A 23 -2.80 18.34 5.46
CA GLU A 23 -3.44 18.18 6.76
C GLU A 23 -4.55 19.22 6.99
N LYS A 24 -4.28 20.50 6.68
CA LYS A 24 -5.26 21.59 6.79
C LYS A 24 -6.47 21.40 5.88
N LYS A 25 -6.26 20.90 4.67
CA LYS A 25 -7.29 20.88 3.64
C LYS A 25 -8.09 19.58 3.59
N TYR A 26 -7.44 18.45 3.85
CA TYR A 26 -8.02 17.13 3.65
C TYR A 26 -7.96 16.24 4.89
N GLY A 27 -7.15 16.61 5.87
CA GLY A 27 -6.81 15.78 7.01
C GLY A 27 -5.69 14.79 6.68
N LEU A 28 -4.88 14.50 7.70
CA LEU A 28 -3.77 13.54 7.63
C LEU A 28 -3.85 12.60 8.82
N ASN A 29 -3.69 11.31 8.59
CA ASN A 29 -3.69 10.29 9.63
C ASN A 29 -2.54 9.33 9.43
N TYR A 30 -2.06 8.75 10.52
CA TYR A 30 -1.01 7.75 10.54
C TYR A 30 -1.53 6.44 11.11
N LEU A 31 -0.98 5.36 10.62
CA LEU A 31 -1.18 4.02 11.15
C LEU A 31 0.14 3.26 11.19
N THR A 32 0.18 2.16 11.92
CA THR A 32 1.38 1.32 12.04
C THR A 32 1.13 -0.05 11.43
N LEU A 33 2.12 -0.55 10.68
CA LEU A 33 2.24 -1.94 10.30
C LEU A 33 3.72 -2.33 10.38
N HIS A 34 4.02 -3.42 11.06
CA HIS A 34 5.37 -3.95 11.20
C HIS A 34 5.69 -4.87 10.04
N VAL A 35 6.31 -4.31 9.00
CA VAL A 35 6.68 -5.05 7.78
C VAL A 35 7.70 -6.14 8.12
N GLY A 36 7.32 -7.39 7.91
CA GLY A 36 8.17 -8.56 8.07
C GLY A 36 9.01 -8.87 6.82
N ALA A 37 10.04 -9.69 6.96
CA ALA A 37 10.89 -10.13 5.85
C ALA A 37 10.11 -10.90 4.76
N GLY A 38 8.97 -11.47 5.10
CA GLY A 38 8.09 -12.20 4.19
C GLY A 38 7.51 -11.37 3.06
N THR A 39 7.30 -10.05 3.28
CA THR A 39 6.78 -9.14 2.24
C THR A 39 7.70 -9.01 1.03
N PHE A 40 8.99 -9.29 1.18
CA PHE A 40 9.97 -9.21 0.10
C PHE A 40 10.22 -10.55 -0.61
N LYS A 41 9.53 -11.62 -0.19
CA LYS A 41 9.63 -12.90 -0.90
C LYS A 41 8.96 -12.80 -2.26
N PRO A 42 9.58 -13.34 -3.32
CA PRO A 42 8.95 -13.44 -4.61
C PRO A 42 7.66 -14.26 -4.56
N VAL A 43 6.70 -13.88 -5.39
CA VAL A 43 5.55 -14.72 -5.70
C VAL A 43 6.02 -15.79 -6.68
N ASP A 44 6.32 -16.97 -6.18
CA ASP A 44 6.86 -18.11 -6.93
C ASP A 44 5.84 -19.25 -6.94
N VAL A 45 4.65 -18.95 -7.45
CA VAL A 45 3.53 -19.89 -7.60
C VAL A 45 2.90 -19.70 -8.98
N GLU A 46 2.43 -20.78 -9.60
CA GLU A 46 1.72 -20.71 -10.87
C GLU A 46 0.33 -20.07 -10.71
N ASP A 47 -0.37 -20.43 -9.63
CA ASP A 47 -1.65 -19.82 -9.26
C ASP A 47 -1.43 -18.82 -8.12
N ILE A 48 -1.66 -17.55 -8.42
CA ILE A 48 -1.52 -16.44 -7.46
C ILE A 48 -2.39 -16.65 -6.20
N LEU A 49 -3.53 -17.32 -6.31
CA LEU A 49 -4.42 -17.58 -5.17
C LEU A 49 -3.83 -18.59 -4.18
N SER A 50 -2.84 -19.37 -4.59
CA SER A 50 -2.12 -20.32 -3.73
C SER A 50 -0.93 -19.70 -3.01
N HIS A 51 -0.63 -18.38 -3.25
CA HIS A 51 0.49 -17.72 -2.58
C HIS A 51 0.23 -17.53 -1.09
N PRO A 52 1.07 -18.10 -0.20
CA PRO A 52 0.93 -17.92 1.24
C PRO A 52 1.35 -16.51 1.64
N MET A 53 0.38 -15.67 2.00
CA MET A 53 0.66 -14.33 2.52
C MET A 53 1.18 -14.41 3.95
N HIS A 54 2.30 -13.75 4.21
CA HIS A 54 2.80 -13.60 5.57
C HIS A 54 1.97 -12.57 6.34
N SER A 55 1.66 -12.94 7.58
CA SER A 55 0.97 -12.07 8.52
C SER A 55 1.91 -10.99 9.06
N GLU A 56 1.40 -9.78 9.21
CA GLU A 56 2.13 -8.61 9.72
C GLU A 56 1.27 -7.87 10.74
N TYR A 57 1.85 -7.58 11.90
CA TYR A 57 1.13 -6.86 12.96
C TYR A 57 0.83 -5.42 12.54
N PHE A 58 -0.41 -4.99 12.75
CA PHE A 58 -0.86 -3.63 12.47
C PHE A 58 -1.61 -3.00 13.65
N GLU A 59 -1.65 -1.66 13.64
CA GLU A 59 -2.41 -0.85 14.58
C GLU A 59 -2.93 0.42 13.91
N ILE A 60 -4.22 0.72 14.14
CA ILE A 60 -4.91 1.94 13.73
C ILE A 60 -5.38 2.66 14.99
N GLY A 61 -4.87 3.88 15.21
CA GLY A 61 -5.31 4.71 16.34
C GLY A 61 -6.80 5.07 16.25
N ILE A 62 -7.42 5.34 17.39
CA ILE A 62 -8.86 5.62 17.47
C ILE A 62 -9.26 6.83 16.62
N ASP A 63 -8.46 7.89 16.60
CA ASP A 63 -8.74 9.08 15.79
C ASP A 63 -8.61 8.78 14.29
N ALA A 64 -7.57 8.02 13.89
CA ALA A 64 -7.40 7.57 12.51
C ALA A 64 -8.58 6.69 12.06
N LYS A 65 -9.05 5.78 12.94
CA LYS A 65 -10.25 4.98 12.69
C LYS A 65 -11.47 5.87 12.46
N LYS A 66 -11.74 6.81 13.37
CA LYS A 66 -12.89 7.72 13.27
C LYS A 66 -12.88 8.53 11.97
N ASN A 67 -11.70 9.04 11.59
CA ASN A 67 -11.54 9.80 10.36
C ASN A 67 -11.74 8.90 9.13
N LEU A 68 -11.20 7.69 9.16
CA LEU A 68 -11.35 6.71 8.09
C LEU A 68 -12.80 6.29 7.87
N ASP A 69 -13.56 6.07 8.96
CA ASP A 69 -14.98 5.70 8.88
C ASP A 69 -15.84 6.80 8.23
N ASN A 70 -15.51 8.06 8.50
CA ASN A 70 -16.24 9.24 8.00
C ASN A 70 -15.72 9.74 6.65
N ALA A 71 -14.58 9.23 6.16
CA ALA A 71 -13.97 9.68 4.92
C ALA A 71 -14.82 9.30 3.70
N LYS A 72 -15.13 10.29 2.85
CA LYS A 72 -15.80 10.08 1.56
C LYS A 72 -14.85 9.50 0.52
N LYS A 73 -13.58 9.89 0.58
CA LYS A 73 -12.50 9.42 -0.28
C LYS A 73 -11.24 9.21 0.54
N VAL A 74 -10.49 8.18 0.21
CA VAL A 74 -9.28 7.77 0.93
C VAL A 74 -8.12 7.66 -0.05
N LEU A 75 -7.09 8.47 0.16
CA LEU A 75 -5.77 8.31 -0.46
C LEU A 75 -4.86 7.57 0.51
N ALA A 76 -4.41 6.39 0.14
CA ALA A 76 -3.37 5.68 0.86
C ALA A 76 -1.99 6.05 0.32
N VAL A 77 -1.05 6.33 1.23
CA VAL A 77 0.36 6.58 0.90
C VAL A 77 1.18 5.37 1.32
N GLY A 78 1.49 4.53 0.34
CA GLY A 78 2.21 3.26 0.50
C GLY A 78 1.31 2.03 0.56
N THR A 79 1.89 0.91 0.11
CA THR A 79 1.23 -0.40 0.08
C THR A 79 0.90 -0.93 1.46
N THR A 80 1.74 -0.63 2.45
CA THR A 80 1.54 -0.94 3.87
C THR A 80 0.26 -0.33 4.41
N VAL A 81 0.05 0.98 4.15
CA VAL A 81 -1.15 1.72 4.55
C VAL A 81 -2.38 1.14 3.86
N THR A 82 -2.28 0.87 2.57
CA THR A 82 -3.36 0.27 1.78
C THR A 82 -3.82 -1.05 2.37
N ARG A 83 -2.90 -1.99 2.62
CA ARG A 83 -3.23 -3.30 3.20
C ARG A 83 -3.92 -3.18 4.55
N THR A 84 -3.41 -2.31 5.41
CA THR A 84 -3.98 -2.08 6.75
C THR A 84 -5.41 -1.54 6.68
N ILE A 85 -5.65 -0.51 5.87
CA ILE A 85 -6.99 0.07 5.68
C ILE A 85 -7.96 -0.96 5.10
N GLU A 86 -7.53 -1.70 4.09
CA GLU A 86 -8.33 -2.71 3.42
C GLU A 86 -8.64 -3.92 4.32
N TYR A 87 -7.71 -4.31 5.18
CA TYR A 87 -7.94 -5.34 6.19
C TYR A 87 -8.94 -4.86 7.25
N TYR A 88 -8.78 -3.62 7.73
CA TYR A 88 -9.73 -2.99 8.63
C TYR A 88 -11.14 -2.96 8.03
N ALA A 89 -11.27 -2.51 6.79
CA ALA A 89 -12.57 -2.41 6.11
C ALA A 89 -13.30 -3.75 5.99
N ARG A 90 -12.56 -4.87 5.92
CA ARG A 90 -13.13 -6.23 5.83
C ARG A 90 -13.41 -6.87 7.18
N THR A 91 -12.62 -6.53 8.20
CA THR A 91 -12.64 -7.25 9.49
C THR A 91 -13.14 -6.41 10.67
N ASN A 92 -13.16 -5.09 10.50
CA ASN A 92 -13.43 -4.10 11.56
C ASN A 92 -12.43 -4.15 12.74
N LYS A 93 -11.28 -4.81 12.57
CA LYS A 93 -10.21 -4.88 13.57
C LYS A 93 -9.29 -3.68 13.42
N ILE A 94 -8.99 -3.01 14.54
CA ILE A 94 -8.07 -1.87 14.56
C ILE A 94 -6.64 -2.24 14.94
N GLN A 95 -6.41 -3.48 15.38
CA GLN A 95 -5.09 -4.03 15.67
C GLN A 95 -5.10 -5.55 15.50
N GLY A 96 -3.94 -6.13 15.28
CA GLY A 96 -3.75 -7.58 15.13
C GLY A 96 -2.88 -7.95 13.94
N GLU A 97 -3.05 -9.16 13.45
CA GLU A 97 -2.31 -9.71 12.33
C GLU A 97 -3.07 -9.54 11.02
N CYS A 98 -2.40 -8.94 10.02
CA CYS A 98 -2.92 -8.70 8.68
C CYS A 98 -2.23 -9.64 7.68
N ASP A 99 -2.97 -10.58 7.13
CA ASP A 99 -2.56 -11.52 6.08
C ASP A 99 -3.22 -11.21 4.73
N LEU A 100 -3.81 -10.03 4.58
CA LEU A 100 -4.55 -9.65 3.38
C LEU A 100 -3.64 -9.60 2.15
N PHE A 101 -4.02 -10.35 1.13
CA PHE A 101 -3.41 -10.32 -0.19
C PHE A 101 -4.34 -9.61 -1.20
N LEU A 102 -4.00 -8.36 -1.51
CA LEU A 102 -4.66 -7.61 -2.60
C LEU A 102 -4.06 -8.01 -3.95
N ASN A 103 -4.93 -8.32 -4.89
CA ASN A 103 -4.58 -8.73 -6.24
C ASN A 103 -5.76 -8.43 -7.19
N PRO A 104 -5.66 -8.62 -8.50
CA PRO A 104 -6.75 -8.30 -9.44
C PRO A 104 -8.09 -8.98 -9.16
N MET A 105 -8.10 -10.11 -8.44
CA MET A 105 -9.31 -10.84 -8.05
C MET A 105 -9.82 -10.44 -6.66
N ASN A 106 -8.97 -9.79 -5.84
CA ASN A 106 -9.30 -9.28 -4.51
C ASN A 106 -8.98 -7.78 -4.44
N LYS A 107 -9.89 -6.97 -4.99
CA LYS A 107 -9.72 -5.53 -5.19
C LYS A 107 -9.92 -4.73 -3.91
N PRO A 108 -9.38 -3.50 -3.83
CA PRO A 108 -9.70 -2.56 -2.76
C PRO A 108 -11.20 -2.27 -2.65
N ILE A 109 -11.68 -2.05 -1.43
CA ILE A 109 -13.09 -1.72 -1.14
C ILE A 109 -13.24 -0.41 -0.38
N LYS A 110 -12.17 0.12 0.22
CA LYS A 110 -12.18 1.35 1.01
C LYS A 110 -11.20 2.40 0.51
N VAL A 111 -10.06 1.99 0.01
CA VAL A 111 -9.04 2.91 -0.53
C VAL A 111 -9.40 3.27 -1.97
N ASP A 112 -9.59 4.55 -2.24
CA ASP A 112 -9.92 5.06 -3.58
C ASP A 112 -8.68 5.35 -4.41
N TYR A 113 -7.61 5.87 -3.78
CA TYR A 113 -6.41 6.35 -4.45
C TYR A 113 -5.16 5.82 -3.76
N LEU A 114 -4.13 5.54 -4.54
CA LEU A 114 -2.86 5.00 -4.02
C LEU A 114 -1.68 5.82 -4.55
N LEU A 115 -0.87 6.37 -3.64
CA LEU A 115 0.48 6.83 -3.95
C LEU A 115 1.48 5.77 -3.47
N THR A 116 2.31 5.28 -4.37
CA THR A 116 3.33 4.26 -4.03
C THR A 116 4.56 4.35 -4.93
N ASN A 117 5.68 3.79 -4.49
CA ASN A 117 6.87 3.64 -5.33
C ASN A 117 6.66 2.55 -6.38
N PHE A 118 7.54 2.51 -7.41
CA PHE A 118 7.61 1.37 -8.31
C PHE A 118 8.23 0.14 -7.63
N HIS A 119 7.59 -1.01 -7.80
CA HIS A 119 7.94 -2.26 -7.13
C HIS A 119 8.63 -3.24 -8.06
N LEU A 120 9.26 -4.28 -7.48
CA LEU A 120 9.85 -5.38 -8.23
C LEU A 120 8.79 -6.23 -8.94
N PRO A 121 9.15 -6.79 -10.11
CA PRO A 121 8.37 -7.85 -10.72
C PRO A 121 8.26 -9.06 -9.78
N LYS A 122 7.21 -9.88 -9.98
CA LYS A 122 6.93 -11.07 -9.16
C LYS A 122 6.83 -10.80 -7.66
N SER A 123 6.37 -9.61 -7.25
CA SER A 123 6.15 -9.29 -5.84
C SER A 123 4.67 -9.13 -5.51
N THR A 124 4.30 -9.38 -4.26
CA THR A 124 2.94 -9.10 -3.76
C THR A 124 2.58 -7.62 -3.88
N LEU A 125 3.58 -6.74 -3.92
CA LEU A 125 3.40 -5.29 -4.03
C LEU A 125 2.96 -4.87 -5.44
N ILE A 126 3.49 -5.47 -6.50
CA ILE A 126 3.01 -5.19 -7.87
C ILE A 126 1.59 -5.76 -8.07
N MET A 127 1.26 -6.88 -7.39
CA MET A 127 -0.09 -7.43 -7.40
C MET A 127 -1.08 -6.51 -6.70
N LEU A 128 -0.67 -5.84 -5.62
CA LEU A 128 -1.48 -4.82 -4.96
C LEU A 128 -1.74 -3.64 -5.91
N VAL A 129 -0.74 -3.15 -6.64
CA VAL A 129 -0.95 -2.13 -7.69
C VAL A 129 -1.96 -2.63 -8.73
N ALA A 130 -1.79 -3.86 -9.21
CA ALA A 130 -2.69 -4.48 -10.18
C ALA A 130 -4.13 -4.68 -9.66
N SER A 131 -4.32 -4.71 -8.33
CA SER A 131 -5.66 -4.78 -7.75
C SER A 131 -6.50 -3.52 -7.97
N PHE A 132 -5.86 -2.36 -8.18
CA PHE A 132 -6.53 -1.09 -8.50
C PHE A 132 -6.86 -0.96 -9.99
N ILE A 133 -5.89 -1.21 -10.86
CA ILE A 133 -5.97 -0.86 -12.28
C ILE A 133 -5.94 -2.06 -13.24
N GLY A 134 -5.87 -3.27 -12.69
CA GLY A 134 -5.73 -4.50 -13.47
C GLY A 134 -4.29 -4.81 -13.87
N LEU A 135 -4.04 -6.08 -14.20
CA LEU A 135 -2.68 -6.57 -14.50
C LEU A 135 -2.13 -5.96 -15.79
N GLU A 136 -2.92 -5.95 -16.86
CA GLU A 136 -2.51 -5.44 -18.17
C GLU A 136 -2.04 -3.98 -18.10
N LYS A 137 -2.87 -3.11 -17.47
CA LYS A 137 -2.54 -1.69 -17.30
C LYS A 137 -1.33 -1.49 -16.41
N THR A 138 -1.19 -2.30 -15.36
CA THR A 138 -0.01 -2.27 -14.49
C THR A 138 1.26 -2.57 -15.30
N LEU A 139 1.26 -3.63 -16.09
CA LEU A 139 2.43 -3.99 -16.91
C LEU A 139 2.75 -2.95 -17.96
N GLU A 140 1.73 -2.35 -18.60
CA GLU A 140 1.90 -1.23 -19.54
C GLU A 140 2.63 -0.05 -18.88
N LEU A 141 2.13 0.41 -17.72
CA LEU A 141 2.72 1.54 -16.98
C LEU A 141 4.15 1.25 -16.50
N TYR A 142 4.42 0.04 -16.04
CA TYR A 142 5.77 -0.36 -15.65
C TYR A 142 6.74 -0.40 -16.85
N ASN A 143 6.28 -0.85 -18.01
CA ASN A 143 7.09 -0.81 -19.24
C ASN A 143 7.37 0.65 -19.68
N ILE A 144 6.41 1.56 -19.54
CA ILE A 144 6.63 2.99 -19.80
C ILE A 144 7.67 3.53 -18.81
N ALA A 145 7.52 3.25 -17.51
CA ALA A 145 8.45 3.70 -16.49
C ALA A 145 9.90 3.23 -16.77
N ILE A 146 10.08 1.98 -17.23
CA ILE A 146 11.39 1.45 -17.61
C ILE A 146 11.96 2.23 -18.82
N LYS A 147 11.15 2.48 -19.85
CA LYS A 147 11.60 3.22 -21.06
C LYS A 147 11.97 4.66 -20.73
N GLU A 148 11.25 5.29 -19.82
CA GLU A 148 11.49 6.68 -19.40
C GLU A 148 12.52 6.80 -18.27
N ASN A 149 13.21 5.70 -17.92
CA ASN A 149 14.28 5.64 -16.92
C ASN A 149 13.83 6.06 -15.51
N TYR A 150 12.58 5.76 -15.13
CA TYR A 150 12.12 5.93 -13.76
C TYR A 150 12.92 5.02 -12.82
N ARG A 151 13.20 5.54 -11.62
CA ARG A 151 13.89 4.80 -10.57
C ARG A 151 12.90 3.94 -9.79
N PHE A 152 13.33 2.74 -9.47
CA PHE A 152 12.52 1.76 -8.75
C PHE A 152 12.96 1.65 -7.29
N TYR A 153 12.18 0.94 -6.46
CA TYR A 153 12.40 0.68 -5.05
C TYR A 153 12.17 1.86 -4.09
N SER A 154 12.72 1.73 -2.89
CA SER A 154 12.43 2.56 -1.72
C SER A 154 12.73 4.05 -1.90
N TYR A 155 13.78 4.39 -2.66
CA TYR A 155 14.17 5.78 -2.96
C TYR A 155 13.97 6.12 -4.44
N GLY A 156 13.18 5.33 -5.12
CA GLY A 156 12.82 5.54 -6.50
C GLY A 156 11.70 6.55 -6.68
N ASP A 157 11.22 6.62 -7.91
CA ASP A 157 10.10 7.47 -8.25
C ASP A 157 8.77 6.83 -7.82
N GLY A 158 7.73 7.62 -7.71
CA GLY A 158 6.40 7.18 -7.29
C GLY A 158 5.37 7.27 -8.41
N MET A 159 4.30 6.53 -8.24
CA MET A 159 3.09 6.64 -9.07
C MET A 159 1.89 6.99 -8.19
N LEU A 160 1.00 7.80 -8.73
CA LEU A 160 -0.32 8.09 -8.15
C LEU A 160 -1.39 7.41 -9.01
N ILE A 161 -2.16 6.53 -8.38
CA ILE A 161 -3.32 5.84 -8.97
C ILE A 161 -4.59 6.54 -8.48
N ILE A 162 -5.42 7.00 -9.41
CA ILE A 162 -6.66 7.74 -9.19
C ILE A 162 -7.83 7.14 -9.93
#